data_76822983b590b963970a50efa115e1bd
#
_entry.id   76822983b590b963970a50efa115e1bd
#
_cell.length_a   1.000
_cell.length_b   1.000
_cell.length_c   1.000
_cell.angle_alpha   90.00
_cell.angle_beta   90.00
_cell.angle_gamma   90.00
#
_symmetry.space_group_name_H-M   'P 1'
#
loop_
_entity.id
_entity.type
_entity.pdbx_description
1 polymer ?
#
loop_
_entity_poly.entity_id
_entity_poly.type
_entity_poly.pdbx_seq_one_letter_code
_entity_poly.pdbx_strand_id
1 'polypeptide(L)'
;MNRLSRKEPVALDLLMKYWIISEGLGPSYNSYRIRKAWGQVSGMEKYTGHTFFKDGLLYVYLTSSVARQSLKARLKSLNARLNEALQEDEKFIKGYKFSRYVDQIILR
;
A
#
# COMPACT_ATOMS: atom_id res chain seq x y z
N MET A 1 3.52 5.20 -34.71
CA MET A 1 2.50 5.65 -33.78
C MET A 1 3.08 6.48 -32.65
N ASN A 2 3.48 7.67 -33.00
CA ASN A 2 4.11 8.52 -32.00
C ASN A 2 3.18 8.97 -30.90
N ARG A 3 1.91 9.16 -31.27
CA ARG A 3 0.94 9.57 -30.28
C ARG A 3 0.79 8.51 -29.20
N LEU A 4 0.79 7.24 -29.61
CA LEU A 4 0.72 6.16 -28.67
C LEU A 4 1.94 6.17 -27.75
N SER A 5 3.09 6.43 -28.33
CA SER A 5 4.32 6.45 -27.59
C SER A 5 4.30 7.50 -26.47
N ARG A 6 3.79 8.70 -26.78
CA ARG A 6 3.73 9.74 -25.79
C ARG A 6 2.75 9.43 -24.66
N LYS A 7 1.72 8.65 -24.97
CA LYS A 7 0.72 8.30 -23.98
C LYS A 7 0.96 6.96 -23.33
N GLU A 8 1.99 6.29 -23.76
CA GLU A 8 2.25 4.94 -23.29
C GLU A 8 2.32 4.78 -21.78
N PRO A 9 2.98 5.68 -21.03
CA PRO A 9 3.05 5.45 -19.58
C PRO A 9 1.66 5.30 -18.97
N VAL A 10 0.71 6.16 -19.36
CA VAL A 10 -0.65 6.07 -18.86
C VAL A 10 -1.36 4.84 -19.40
N ALA A 11 -1.20 4.60 -20.70
CA ALA A 11 -1.84 3.44 -21.34
C ALA A 11 -1.33 2.14 -20.76
N LEU A 12 0.00 2.05 -20.56
CA LEU A 12 0.58 0.85 -19.99
C LEU A 12 0.11 0.62 -18.57
N ASP A 13 -0.01 1.68 -17.77
CA ASP A 13 -0.51 1.55 -16.42
C ASP A 13 -1.93 1.00 -16.40
N LEU A 14 -2.77 1.47 -17.32
CA LEU A 14 -4.14 0.98 -17.42
C LEU A 14 -4.17 -0.49 -17.85
N LEU A 15 -3.35 -0.85 -18.82
CA LEU A 15 -3.28 -2.22 -19.29
C LEU A 15 -2.77 -3.14 -18.19
N MET A 16 -1.79 -2.70 -17.42
CA MET A 16 -1.28 -3.47 -16.30
C MET A 16 -2.35 -3.69 -15.25
N LYS A 17 -3.12 -2.66 -14.95
CA LYS A 17 -4.21 -2.78 -13.98
C LYS A 17 -5.26 -3.78 -14.46
N TYR A 18 -5.64 -3.70 -15.73
CA TYR A 18 -6.61 -4.65 -16.29
C TYR A 18 -6.07 -6.08 -16.18
N TRP A 19 -4.80 -6.26 -16.51
CA TRP A 19 -4.21 -7.58 -16.44
C TRP A 19 -4.19 -8.10 -15.00
N ILE A 20 -3.77 -7.26 -14.06
CA ILE A 20 -3.73 -7.63 -12.65
C ILE A 20 -5.12 -8.04 -12.17
N ILE A 21 -6.12 -7.26 -12.52
CA ILE A 21 -7.50 -7.55 -12.11
C ILE A 21 -8.00 -8.84 -12.76
N SER A 22 -7.77 -9.00 -14.05
CA SER A 22 -8.28 -10.17 -14.77
C SER A 22 -7.63 -11.45 -14.30
N GLU A 23 -6.40 -11.39 -13.79
CA GLU A 23 -5.70 -12.56 -13.27
C GLU A 23 -5.99 -12.80 -11.78
N GLY A 24 -6.88 -12.01 -11.19
CA GLY A 24 -7.23 -12.18 -9.79
C GLY A 24 -6.15 -11.72 -8.83
N LEU A 25 -5.22 -10.89 -9.28
CA LEU A 25 -4.09 -10.45 -8.48
C LEU A 25 -4.31 -9.10 -7.80
N GLY A 26 -5.52 -8.54 -7.93
CA GLY A 26 -5.81 -7.22 -7.37
C GLY A 26 -5.54 -7.09 -5.89
N PRO A 27 -6.07 -7.98 -5.05
CA PRO A 27 -5.83 -7.89 -3.61
C PRO A 27 -4.35 -7.96 -3.25
N SER A 28 -3.62 -8.89 -3.85
CA SER A 28 -2.18 -9.03 -3.59
C SER A 28 -1.40 -7.80 -4.03
N TYR A 29 -1.77 -7.26 -5.18
CA TYR A 29 -1.11 -6.07 -5.70
C TYR A 29 -1.35 -4.87 -4.79
N ASN A 30 -2.59 -4.68 -4.34
CA ASN A 30 -2.89 -3.57 -3.44
C ASN A 30 -2.21 -3.75 -2.09
N SER A 31 -2.11 -4.98 -1.59
CA SER A 31 -1.36 -5.24 -0.37
C SER A 31 0.10 -4.83 -0.52
N TYR A 32 0.69 -5.09 -1.67
CA TYR A 32 2.05 -4.66 -1.98
C TYR A 32 2.15 -3.12 -1.95
N ARG A 33 1.17 -2.43 -2.55
CA ARG A 33 1.17 -0.96 -2.53
C ARG A 33 1.03 -0.41 -1.11
N ILE A 34 0.23 -1.08 -0.28
CA ILE A 34 0.08 -0.69 1.12
C ILE A 34 1.41 -0.84 1.85
N ARG A 35 2.13 -1.93 1.60
CA ARG A 35 3.42 -2.13 2.22
C ARG A 35 4.43 -1.06 1.78
N LYS A 36 4.44 -0.72 0.51
CA LYS A 36 5.32 0.34 0.01
C LYS A 36 5.01 1.67 0.66
N ALA A 37 3.72 2.00 0.76
CA ALA A 37 3.30 3.24 1.41
C ALA A 37 3.69 3.25 2.88
N TRP A 38 3.54 2.12 3.56
CA TRP A 38 3.94 2.00 4.96
C TRP A 38 5.42 2.33 5.14
N GLY A 39 6.27 1.76 4.30
CA GLY A 39 7.70 2.02 4.37
C GLY A 39 8.03 3.50 4.24
N GLN A 40 7.35 4.17 3.30
CA GLN A 40 7.58 5.58 3.04
C GLN A 40 7.06 6.47 4.17
N VAL A 41 5.84 6.18 4.63
CA VAL A 41 5.17 7.02 5.63
C VAL A 41 5.79 6.84 7.01
N SER A 42 6.11 5.61 7.39
CA SER A 42 6.65 5.33 8.72
C SER A 42 8.14 5.60 8.82
N GLY A 43 8.85 5.51 7.71
CA GLY A 43 10.31 5.59 7.72
C GLY A 43 10.95 4.39 8.37
N MET A 44 10.18 3.31 8.54
CA MET A 44 10.65 2.12 9.26
C MET A 44 10.74 0.88 8.39
N GLU A 45 10.92 1.09 7.09
CA GLU A 45 11.03 -0.05 6.16
C GLU A 45 12.15 -1.00 6.58
N LYS A 46 13.27 -0.43 7.02
CA LYS A 46 14.43 -1.18 7.45
C LYS A 46 14.10 -2.13 8.61
N TYR A 47 13.18 -1.74 9.47
CA TYR A 47 12.82 -2.52 10.66
C TYR A 47 11.52 -3.28 10.50
N THR A 48 10.92 -3.24 9.31
CA THR A 48 9.71 -3.97 9.02
C THR A 48 10.08 -5.32 8.43
N GLY A 49 9.79 -6.39 9.17
CA GLY A 49 10.09 -7.72 8.69
C GLY A 49 9.07 -8.17 7.67
N HIS A 50 7.80 -7.94 7.96
CA HIS A 50 6.75 -8.48 7.13
C HIS A 50 5.44 -7.76 7.45
N THR A 51 4.56 -7.69 6.48
CA THR A 51 3.24 -7.08 6.68
C THR A 51 2.17 -8.03 6.17
N PHE A 52 0.99 -7.91 6.76
CA PHE A 52 -0.16 -8.69 6.35
C PHE A 52 -1.38 -7.80 6.42
N PHE A 53 -2.12 -7.69 5.33
CA PHE A 53 -3.29 -6.84 5.28
C PHE A 53 -4.53 -7.69 5.00
N LYS A 54 -5.53 -7.56 5.88
CA LYS A 54 -6.78 -8.27 5.69
C LYS A 54 -7.91 -7.51 6.38
N ASP A 55 -9.00 -7.32 5.66
CA ASP A 55 -10.24 -6.72 6.19
C ASP A 55 -10.00 -5.36 6.85
N GLY A 56 -9.14 -4.55 6.23
CA GLY A 56 -8.85 -3.21 6.72
C GLY A 56 -7.81 -3.16 7.82
N LEU A 57 -7.31 -4.31 8.27
CA LEU A 57 -6.31 -4.36 9.34
C LEU A 57 -4.94 -4.62 8.74
N LEU A 58 -4.02 -3.72 9.02
CA LEU A 58 -2.63 -3.87 8.57
C LEU A 58 -1.78 -4.32 9.74
N TYR A 59 -1.32 -5.57 9.67
CA TYR A 59 -0.41 -6.12 10.67
C TYR A 59 1.00 -5.85 10.22
N VAL A 60 1.79 -5.22 11.08
CA VAL A 60 3.18 -4.89 10.78
C VAL A 60 4.06 -5.61 11.78
N TYR A 61 4.90 -6.52 11.27
CA TYR A 61 5.80 -7.30 12.12
C TYR A 61 7.17 -6.62 12.10
N LEU A 62 7.55 -6.07 13.23
CA LEU A 62 8.78 -5.29 13.36
C LEU A 62 9.89 -6.15 13.94
N THR A 63 11.10 -5.88 13.46
CA THR A 63 12.29 -6.64 13.90
C THR A 63 12.95 -5.99 15.10
N SER A 64 12.44 -4.83 15.57
CA SER A 64 13.04 -4.07 16.66
C SER A 64 11.96 -3.64 17.63
N SER A 65 12.15 -3.94 18.92
CA SER A 65 11.20 -3.49 19.94
C SER A 65 11.27 -1.98 20.14
N VAL A 66 12.43 -1.39 19.90
CA VAL A 66 12.58 0.07 19.97
C VAL A 66 11.77 0.73 18.88
N ALA A 67 11.83 0.19 17.67
CA ALA A 67 11.04 0.71 16.56
C ALA A 67 9.54 0.60 16.87
N ARG A 68 9.11 -0.52 17.45
CA ARG A 68 7.72 -0.73 17.80
C ARG A 68 7.25 0.31 18.82
N GLN A 69 8.05 0.55 19.86
CA GLN A 69 7.72 1.54 20.87
C GLN A 69 7.62 2.94 20.26
N SER A 70 8.57 3.27 19.39
CA SER A 70 8.58 4.57 18.72
C SER A 70 7.31 4.80 17.91
N LEU A 71 6.83 3.76 17.23
CA LEU A 71 5.66 3.88 16.36
C LEU A 71 4.35 3.90 17.14
N LYS A 72 4.32 3.26 18.30
CA LYS A 72 3.10 3.14 19.09
C LYS A 72 2.44 4.48 19.36
N ALA A 73 3.22 5.48 19.69
CA ALA A 73 2.70 6.79 20.05
C ALA A 73 2.15 7.55 18.84
N ARG A 74 2.45 7.09 17.63
CA ARG A 74 2.10 7.80 16.39
C ARG A 74 1.13 7.03 15.50
N LEU A 75 0.53 5.97 16.01
CA LEU A 75 -0.28 5.08 15.18
C LEU A 75 -1.44 5.79 14.46
N LYS A 76 -2.17 6.64 15.16
CA LYS A 76 -3.30 7.34 14.54
C LYS A 76 -2.83 8.25 13.41
N SER A 77 -1.77 8.99 13.67
CA SER A 77 -1.21 9.89 12.68
C SER A 77 -0.68 9.11 11.48
N LEU A 78 0.00 8.00 11.74
CA LEU A 78 0.53 7.16 10.69
C LEU A 78 -0.59 6.55 9.85
N ASN A 79 -1.66 6.12 10.49
CA ASN A 79 -2.79 5.54 9.79
C ASN A 79 -3.41 6.56 8.82
N ALA A 80 -3.60 7.78 9.27
CA ALA A 80 -4.15 8.84 8.44
C ALA A 80 -3.22 9.15 7.26
N ARG A 81 -1.93 9.28 7.54
CA ARG A 81 -0.95 9.59 6.50
C ARG A 81 -0.81 8.45 5.49
N LEU A 82 -0.91 7.23 5.98
CA LEU A 82 -0.85 6.07 5.11
C LEU A 82 -2.02 6.08 4.12
N ASN A 83 -3.22 6.34 4.61
CA ASN A 83 -4.39 6.38 3.75
C ASN A 83 -4.33 7.54 2.76
N GLU A 84 -3.79 8.68 3.17
CA GLU A 84 -3.56 9.79 2.25
C GLU A 84 -2.61 9.38 1.13
N ALA A 85 -1.53 8.72 1.51
CA ALA A 85 -0.56 8.26 0.52
C ALA A 85 -1.19 7.29 -0.48
N LEU A 86 -2.06 6.41 0.01
CA LEU A 86 -2.75 5.47 -0.87
C LEU A 86 -3.74 6.17 -1.80
N GLN A 87 -4.41 7.20 -1.31
CA GLN A 87 -5.32 7.97 -2.15
C GLN A 87 -4.59 8.67 -3.28
N GLU A 88 -3.38 9.11 -3.03
CA GLU A 88 -2.57 9.80 -4.03
C GLU A 88 -1.75 8.85 -4.89
N ASP A 89 -1.70 7.58 -4.53
CA ASP A 89 -0.92 6.59 -5.26
C ASP A 89 -1.69 6.16 -6.52
N GLU A 90 -1.20 6.58 -7.68
CA GLU A 90 -1.87 6.24 -8.94
C GLU A 90 -1.84 4.74 -9.22
N LYS A 91 -0.93 4.02 -8.60
CA LYS A 91 -0.80 2.58 -8.82
C LYS A 91 -1.67 1.75 -7.90
N PHE A 92 -2.16 2.35 -6.82
CA PHE A 92 -3.10 1.66 -5.93
C PHE A 92 -4.43 1.55 -6.65
N ILE A 93 -4.92 0.33 -6.82
CA ILE A 93 -6.17 0.10 -7.59
C ILE A 93 -7.37 0.48 -6.75
N LYS A 94 -8.21 1.37 -7.28
CA LYS A 94 -9.38 1.91 -6.57
C LYS A 94 -10.66 1.48 -7.27
N GLY A 95 -11.77 1.48 -6.52
CA GLY A 95 -13.08 1.26 -7.11
C GLY A 95 -13.53 -0.18 -7.21
N TYR A 96 -12.83 -1.11 -6.59
CA TYR A 96 -13.18 -2.53 -6.58
C TYR A 96 -13.46 -2.99 -5.15
N LYS A 97 -14.05 -4.16 -5.02
CA LYS A 97 -14.35 -4.69 -3.68
C LYS A 97 -13.10 -4.88 -2.85
N PHE A 98 -11.99 -5.25 -3.49
CA PHE A 98 -10.73 -5.43 -2.78
C PHE A 98 -10.00 -4.12 -2.51
N SER A 99 -10.50 -3.01 -3.05
CA SER A 99 -9.84 -1.71 -2.92
C SER A 99 -10.21 -1.11 -1.57
N ARG A 100 -9.48 -1.50 -0.56
CA ARG A 100 -9.79 -1.10 0.80
C ARG A 100 -8.61 -0.36 1.41
N TYR A 101 -8.92 0.71 2.10
CA TYR A 101 -7.91 1.48 2.84
C TYR A 101 -7.68 0.84 4.20
N VAL A 102 -6.70 1.36 4.92
CA VAL A 102 -6.33 0.81 6.22
C VAL A 102 -7.19 1.44 7.30
N ASP A 103 -7.94 0.59 8.01
CA ASP A 103 -8.75 1.04 9.12
C ASP A 103 -7.91 1.14 10.40
N GLN A 104 -6.98 0.22 10.57
CA GLN A 104 -6.19 0.15 11.79
C GLN A 104 -4.85 -0.52 11.51
N ILE A 105 -3.80 0.00 12.13
CA ILE A 105 -2.46 -0.58 12.09
C ILE A 105 -2.20 -1.33 13.38
N ILE A 106 -1.78 -2.58 13.28
CA ILE A 106 -1.50 -3.44 14.43
C ILE A 106 -0.02 -3.79 14.40
N LEU A 107 0.71 -3.38 15.41
CA LEU A 107 2.15 -3.65 15.52
C LEU A 107 2.38 -4.98 16.25
N ARG A 108 3.28 -5.80 15.70
CA ARG A 108 3.61 -7.10 16.29
C ARG A 108 5.10 -7.27 16.54
#